data_22710e7e26d993ddaf9c33eb4d4f7f27
#
_entry.id   22710e7e26d993ddaf9c33eb4d4f7f27
#
_cell.length_a   1.000
_cell.length_b   1.000
_cell.length_c   1.000
_cell.angle_alpha   90.00
_cell.angle_beta   90.00
_cell.angle_gamma   90.00
#
_symmetry.space_group_name_H-M   'P 1'
#
loop_
_entity.id
_entity.type
_entity.pdbx_description
1 polymer ?
#
loop_
_entity_poly.entity_id
_entity_poly.type
_entity_poly.pdbx_seq_one_letter_code
_entity_poly.pdbx_strand_id
1 'polypeptide(L)'
;MLAALNRLFGGPRAATPPPSRGIADRAALDALVARTGHAPAAADRLARRALPCLAVFADTAGDAIGATRFGGVPDLPPGTPWPQAGATPLSFHAQVALPARAGDATVPDLPPSGLLSFFAARADDDGSGMLARVIHSPPGTALRPTPPPSGVERFNPVGARFEHGLSFPDHDDALMGEIERAWPEADHLALLLGLGPPAGAIGQLLGHAQWHEDLREELHFHMIGRPGKQALRLWKSWEDWEEAKRIESRMAGGGIYRPWSAADDDLVRWIQSHRVEIDAGVASWRSLLTIESNQAMDLWINDANAIYFFLPAADLARADFSNVQAITAQS
;
A
#
# COMPACT_ATOMS: atom_id res chain seq x y z
N MET A 1 -6.30 17.48 4.57
CA MET A 1 -6.17 17.94 3.18
C MET A 1 -7.51 18.38 2.56
N LEU A 2 -8.56 17.58 2.50
CA LEU A 2 -9.90 17.98 1.97
C LEU A 2 -10.49 19.26 2.62
N ALA A 3 -10.28 19.50 3.90
CA ALA A 3 -10.77 20.72 4.59
C ALA A 3 -9.98 21.99 4.22
N ALA A 4 -8.75 21.87 3.75
CA ALA A 4 -7.92 23.00 3.30
C ALA A 4 -8.23 23.40 1.85
N LEU A 5 -8.50 22.43 0.98
CA LEU A 5 -8.93 22.68 -0.40
C LEU A 5 -10.27 23.43 -0.49
N ASN A 6 -11.23 23.12 0.39
CA ASN A 6 -12.50 23.82 0.44
C ASN A 6 -12.42 25.31 0.86
N ARG A 7 -11.31 25.77 1.44
CA ARG A 7 -11.11 27.19 1.79
C ARG A 7 -10.55 28.02 0.65
N LEU A 8 -9.94 27.40 -0.35
CA LEU A 8 -9.31 28.08 -1.48
C LEU A 8 -10.29 28.38 -2.64
N PHE A 9 -11.39 27.65 -2.73
CA PHE A 9 -12.35 27.78 -3.83
C PHE A 9 -13.74 28.11 -3.33
N GLY A 10 -13.99 29.29 -2.80
CA GLY A 10 -15.25 29.80 -2.22
C GLY A 10 -16.52 29.68 -3.10
N GLY A 11 -16.77 28.48 -3.67
CA GLY A 11 -17.98 28.10 -4.39
C GLY A 11 -19.00 27.40 -3.48
N PRO A 12 -20.26 27.22 -3.93
CA PRO A 12 -21.27 26.49 -3.16
C PRO A 12 -20.71 25.10 -2.80
N ARG A 13 -20.82 24.74 -1.52
CA ARG A 13 -20.38 23.45 -0.99
C ARG A 13 -20.96 22.33 -1.86
N ALA A 14 -20.14 21.74 -2.72
CA ALA A 14 -20.49 20.49 -3.36
C ALA A 14 -20.83 19.48 -2.26
N ALA A 15 -21.94 18.77 -2.40
CA ALA A 15 -22.31 17.71 -1.46
C ALA A 15 -21.12 16.74 -1.37
N THR A 16 -20.71 16.40 -0.16
CA THR A 16 -19.67 15.39 0.05
C THR A 16 -20.07 14.14 -0.75
N PRO A 17 -19.25 13.67 -1.69
CA PRO A 17 -19.61 12.50 -2.47
C PRO A 17 -19.88 11.32 -1.52
N PRO A 18 -20.84 10.45 -1.84
CA PRO A 18 -21.12 9.28 -1.01
C PRO A 18 -19.85 8.45 -0.90
N PRO A 19 -19.63 7.80 0.27
CA PRO A 19 -18.46 6.95 0.47
C PRO A 19 -18.38 5.88 -0.62
N SER A 20 -17.16 5.54 -1.08
CA SER A 20 -16.94 4.50 -2.06
C SER A 20 -17.54 3.17 -1.57
N ARG A 21 -18.23 2.47 -2.45
CA ARG A 21 -18.69 1.10 -2.23
C ARG A 21 -17.71 0.07 -2.78
N GLY A 22 -16.58 0.54 -3.34
CA GLY A 22 -15.70 -0.28 -4.15
C GLY A 22 -16.32 -0.63 -5.51
N ILE A 23 -15.53 -1.19 -6.38
CA ILE A 23 -15.95 -1.64 -7.72
C ILE A 23 -15.93 -3.17 -7.72
N ALA A 24 -17.10 -3.78 -7.62
CA ALA A 24 -17.23 -5.22 -7.56
C ALA A 24 -16.98 -5.89 -8.93
N ASP A 25 -17.39 -5.24 -10.01
CA ASP A 25 -17.37 -5.79 -11.36
C ASP A 25 -17.38 -4.70 -12.43
N ARG A 26 -17.40 -5.12 -13.69
CA ARG A 26 -17.46 -4.23 -14.84
C ARG A 26 -18.72 -3.35 -14.87
N ALA A 27 -19.86 -3.85 -14.46
CA ALA A 27 -21.12 -3.08 -14.48
C ALA A 27 -21.07 -1.94 -13.46
N ALA A 28 -20.46 -2.17 -12.28
CA ALA A 28 -20.24 -1.14 -11.28
C ALA A 28 -19.27 -0.05 -11.80
N LEU A 29 -18.23 -0.44 -12.54
CA LEU A 29 -17.31 0.49 -13.19
C LEU A 29 -18.01 1.35 -14.24
N ASP A 30 -18.79 0.74 -15.14
CA ASP A 30 -19.54 1.44 -16.16
C ASP A 30 -20.52 2.46 -15.53
N ALA A 31 -21.19 2.08 -14.44
CA ALA A 31 -22.10 2.95 -13.71
C ALA A 31 -21.36 4.14 -13.03
N LEU A 32 -20.16 3.91 -12.49
CA LEU A 32 -19.33 4.99 -11.93
C LEU A 32 -18.92 5.98 -13.02
N VAL A 33 -18.36 5.48 -14.13
CA VAL A 33 -17.87 6.28 -15.26
C VAL A 33 -19.01 7.14 -15.84
N ALA A 34 -20.19 6.55 -16.03
CA ALA A 34 -21.37 7.30 -16.53
C ALA A 34 -21.82 8.38 -15.54
N ARG A 35 -21.87 8.07 -14.23
CA ARG A 35 -22.28 9.01 -13.19
C ARG A 35 -21.34 10.21 -13.06
N THR A 36 -20.07 10.03 -13.34
CA THR A 36 -19.04 11.07 -13.29
C THR A 36 -18.88 11.85 -14.60
N GLY A 37 -19.73 11.59 -15.60
CA GLY A 37 -19.76 12.32 -16.86
C GLY A 37 -18.70 11.88 -17.88
N HIS A 38 -18.01 10.77 -17.64
CA HIS A 38 -17.03 10.23 -18.59
C HIS A 38 -17.72 9.38 -19.67
N ALA A 39 -17.13 9.33 -20.86
CA ALA A 39 -17.62 8.43 -21.90
C ALA A 39 -17.30 6.94 -21.58
N PRO A 40 -18.06 5.98 -22.15
CA PRO A 40 -17.81 4.54 -21.94
C PRO A 40 -16.38 4.08 -22.24
N ALA A 41 -15.69 4.75 -23.15
CA ALA A 41 -14.29 4.49 -23.47
C ALA A 41 -13.34 4.67 -22.26
N ALA A 42 -13.70 5.48 -21.25
CA ALA A 42 -12.94 5.59 -20.01
C ALA A 42 -13.04 4.28 -19.20
N ALA A 43 -14.23 3.68 -19.12
CA ALA A 43 -14.40 2.38 -18.47
C ALA A 43 -13.57 1.28 -19.16
N ASP A 44 -13.49 1.30 -20.50
CA ASP A 44 -12.66 0.33 -21.23
C ASP A 44 -11.16 0.51 -20.95
N ARG A 45 -10.70 1.76 -20.81
CA ARG A 45 -9.31 2.04 -20.44
C ARG A 45 -8.99 1.56 -19.03
N LEU A 46 -9.85 1.88 -18.06
CA LEU A 46 -9.72 1.45 -16.67
C LEU A 46 -9.79 -0.07 -16.53
N ALA A 47 -10.75 -0.73 -17.20
CA ALA A 47 -10.92 -2.18 -17.13
C ALA A 47 -9.70 -2.97 -17.61
N ARG A 48 -8.95 -2.44 -18.58
CA ARG A 48 -7.68 -3.08 -19.03
C ARG A 48 -6.56 -3.02 -18.01
N ARG A 49 -6.64 -2.13 -17.03
CA ARG A 49 -5.65 -1.96 -15.97
C ARG A 49 -6.15 -2.44 -14.61
N ALA A 50 -7.44 -2.79 -14.52
CA ALA A 50 -8.03 -3.30 -13.29
C ALA A 50 -7.39 -4.63 -12.87
N LEU A 51 -7.14 -4.78 -11.57
CA LEU A 51 -6.66 -6.00 -10.96
C LEU A 51 -7.70 -6.52 -9.95
N PRO A 52 -7.94 -7.85 -9.88
CA PRO A 52 -8.77 -8.41 -8.85
C PRO A 52 -8.13 -8.21 -7.48
N CYS A 53 -8.95 -7.92 -6.48
CA CYS A 53 -8.54 -7.77 -5.09
C CYS A 53 -9.61 -8.29 -4.14
N LEU A 54 -9.25 -8.45 -2.87
CA LEU A 54 -10.19 -8.66 -1.78
C LEU A 54 -10.09 -7.48 -0.82
N ALA A 55 -11.14 -6.67 -0.73
CA ALA A 55 -11.26 -5.69 0.34
C ALA A 55 -11.46 -6.40 1.68
N VAL A 56 -10.80 -5.93 2.72
CA VAL A 56 -10.80 -6.51 4.05
C VAL A 56 -11.65 -5.65 4.97
N PHE A 57 -12.65 -6.24 5.61
CA PHE A 57 -13.48 -5.58 6.59
C PHE A 57 -13.31 -6.24 7.96
N ALA A 58 -13.32 -5.42 9.00
CA ALA A 58 -13.33 -5.92 10.36
C ALA A 58 -14.58 -6.80 10.61
N ASP A 59 -14.37 -7.89 11.31
CA ASP A 59 -15.42 -8.81 11.75
C ASP A 59 -15.11 -9.34 13.15
N THR A 60 -15.99 -10.15 13.70
CA THR A 60 -15.74 -10.80 14.98
C THR A 60 -14.53 -11.73 14.85
N ALA A 61 -13.56 -11.59 15.75
CA ALA A 61 -12.41 -12.48 15.76
C ALA A 61 -12.84 -13.91 16.10
N GLY A 62 -12.47 -14.84 15.22
CA GLY A 62 -12.59 -16.27 15.51
C GLY A 62 -11.38 -16.75 16.33
N ASP A 63 -11.63 -17.63 17.30
CA ASP A 63 -10.58 -18.23 18.16
C ASP A 63 -9.91 -19.46 17.53
N ALA A 64 -10.36 -19.88 16.34
CA ALA A 64 -9.83 -21.07 15.70
C ALA A 64 -8.37 -20.88 15.28
N ILE A 65 -7.53 -21.87 15.57
CA ILE A 65 -6.13 -21.90 15.13
C ILE A 65 -6.10 -21.93 13.60
N GLY A 66 -5.25 -21.08 13.02
CA GLY A 66 -5.12 -20.92 11.58
C GLY A 66 -6.23 -20.09 10.91
N ALA A 67 -7.20 -19.55 11.66
CA ALA A 67 -8.19 -18.63 11.11
C ALA A 67 -7.57 -17.31 10.67
N THR A 68 -8.18 -16.67 9.66
CA THR A 68 -7.80 -15.29 9.28
C THR A 68 -8.09 -14.35 10.43
N ARG A 69 -7.08 -13.55 10.79
CA ARG A 69 -7.21 -12.48 11.79
C ARG A 69 -6.20 -11.36 11.53
N PHE A 70 -6.53 -10.19 12.00
CA PHE A 70 -5.68 -9.01 12.02
C PHE A 70 -5.40 -8.64 13.47
N GLY A 71 -4.15 -8.33 13.81
CA GLY A 71 -3.74 -8.15 15.21
C GLY A 71 -3.79 -9.43 16.06
N GLY A 72 -3.70 -9.26 17.37
CA GLY A 72 -3.70 -10.37 18.33
C GLY A 72 -2.39 -11.15 18.38
N VAL A 73 -2.49 -12.47 18.38
CA VAL A 73 -1.36 -13.42 18.49
C VAL A 73 -1.33 -14.30 17.24
N PRO A 74 -0.17 -14.43 16.56
CA PRO A 74 -0.06 -15.31 15.40
C PRO A 74 -0.10 -16.78 15.78
N ASP A 75 -0.59 -17.60 14.84
CA ASP A 75 -0.48 -19.05 14.91
C ASP A 75 0.74 -19.50 14.09
N LEU A 76 1.80 -19.91 14.77
CA LEU A 76 3.05 -20.34 14.14
C LEU A 76 3.33 -21.82 14.36
N PRO A 77 4.12 -22.46 13.47
CA PRO A 77 4.61 -23.81 13.71
C PRO A 77 5.40 -23.88 15.02
N PRO A 78 5.26 -24.95 15.80
CA PRO A 78 6.04 -25.13 17.03
C PRO A 78 7.54 -25.04 16.77
N GLY A 79 8.25 -24.24 17.58
CA GLY A 79 9.70 -24.04 17.44
C GLY A 79 10.11 -22.98 16.41
N THR A 80 9.16 -22.35 15.71
CA THR A 80 9.47 -21.19 14.88
C THR A 80 10.01 -20.06 15.76
N PRO A 81 11.22 -19.54 15.51
CA PRO A 81 11.73 -18.36 16.20
C PRO A 81 10.82 -17.17 15.91
N TRP A 82 10.69 -16.27 16.88
CA TRP A 82 9.94 -15.03 16.63
C TRP A 82 10.60 -14.25 15.49
N PRO A 83 9.82 -13.77 14.49
CA PRO A 83 10.35 -13.05 13.34
C PRO A 83 11.14 -11.80 13.74
N GLN A 84 12.32 -11.67 13.17
CA GLN A 84 13.23 -10.54 13.40
C GLN A 84 13.82 -10.08 12.06
N ALA A 85 14.22 -8.82 12.03
CA ALA A 85 15.07 -8.26 10.98
C ALA A 85 16.32 -7.66 11.65
N GLY A 86 17.47 -8.30 11.45
CA GLY A 86 18.64 -8.03 12.28
C GLY A 86 18.36 -8.33 13.75
N ALA A 87 18.52 -7.36 14.63
CA ALA A 87 18.23 -7.46 16.06
C ALA A 87 16.80 -7.01 16.43
N THR A 88 16.03 -6.45 15.48
CA THR A 88 14.72 -5.86 15.73
C THR A 88 13.63 -6.93 15.64
N PRO A 89 12.92 -7.25 16.73
CA PRO A 89 11.76 -8.13 16.68
C PRO A 89 10.60 -7.40 16.00
N LEU A 90 9.88 -8.12 15.13
CA LEU A 90 8.79 -7.54 14.35
C LEU A 90 7.44 -7.70 15.06
N SER A 91 6.55 -6.73 14.92
CA SER A 91 5.17 -6.81 15.37
C SER A 91 4.34 -7.66 14.42
N PHE A 92 3.43 -8.46 14.96
CA PHE A 92 2.47 -9.22 14.16
C PHE A 92 1.30 -8.33 13.76
N HIS A 93 1.02 -8.25 12.45
CA HIS A 93 -0.06 -7.43 11.91
C HIS A 93 -1.27 -8.23 11.47
N ALA A 94 -1.07 -9.36 10.78
CA ALA A 94 -2.18 -10.16 10.25
C ALA A 94 -1.74 -11.60 9.97
N GLN A 95 -2.72 -12.49 9.94
CA GLN A 95 -2.61 -13.79 9.28
C GLN A 95 -3.83 -14.03 8.38
N VAL A 96 -3.58 -14.62 7.21
CA VAL A 96 -4.59 -14.90 6.19
C VAL A 96 -4.59 -16.37 5.86
N ALA A 97 -5.71 -17.04 6.16
CA ALA A 97 -5.93 -18.43 5.78
C ALA A 97 -6.17 -18.52 4.25
N LEU A 98 -5.53 -19.47 3.59
CA LEU A 98 -5.60 -19.67 2.15
C LEU A 98 -6.43 -20.93 1.81
N PRO A 99 -7.16 -20.89 0.69
CA PRO A 99 -7.33 -19.75 -0.19
C PRO A 99 -8.16 -18.63 0.48
N ALA A 100 -7.73 -17.38 0.33
CA ALA A 100 -8.53 -16.23 0.75
C ALA A 100 -9.76 -16.14 -0.18
N ARG A 101 -10.96 -16.01 0.41
CA ARG A 101 -12.22 -16.07 -0.32
C ARG A 101 -13.17 -14.96 0.09
N ALA A 102 -13.91 -14.48 -0.89
CA ALA A 102 -15.11 -13.68 -0.71
C ALA A 102 -16.28 -14.45 -1.35
N GLY A 103 -17.03 -15.20 -0.55
CA GLY A 103 -17.98 -16.18 -1.07
C GLY A 103 -17.26 -17.26 -1.89
N ASP A 104 -17.68 -17.45 -3.14
CA ASP A 104 -17.05 -18.40 -4.07
C ASP A 104 -15.84 -17.82 -4.84
N ALA A 105 -15.64 -16.50 -4.76
CA ALA A 105 -14.53 -15.83 -5.44
C ALA A 105 -13.21 -16.01 -4.68
N THR A 106 -12.15 -16.30 -5.42
CA THR A 106 -10.76 -16.29 -4.93
C THR A 106 -9.94 -15.32 -5.75
N VAL A 107 -8.91 -14.75 -5.14
CA VAL A 107 -7.96 -13.95 -5.90
C VAL A 107 -6.86 -14.87 -6.44
N PRO A 108 -6.56 -14.83 -7.74
CA PRO A 108 -5.45 -15.57 -8.30
C PRO A 108 -4.12 -15.08 -7.72
N ASP A 109 -3.03 -15.75 -8.02
CA ASP A 109 -1.66 -15.42 -7.66
C ASP A 109 -1.24 -15.69 -6.20
N LEU A 110 -2.17 -16.12 -5.33
CA LEU A 110 -1.82 -16.62 -4.00
C LEU A 110 -1.61 -18.14 -3.98
N PRO A 111 -0.83 -18.67 -3.03
CA PRO A 111 -0.76 -20.12 -2.82
C PRO A 111 -2.17 -20.70 -2.62
N PRO A 112 -2.43 -21.91 -3.16
CA PRO A 112 -3.79 -22.50 -3.13
C PRO A 112 -4.25 -22.89 -1.73
N SER A 113 -3.34 -22.91 -0.74
CA SER A 113 -3.67 -23.31 0.64
C SER A 113 -2.55 -22.95 1.61
N GLY A 114 -2.85 -22.97 2.91
CA GLY A 114 -1.91 -22.66 3.98
C GLY A 114 -2.29 -21.41 4.75
N LEU A 115 -1.33 -20.85 5.47
CA LEU A 115 -1.50 -19.62 6.25
C LEU A 115 -0.36 -18.66 5.92
N LEU A 116 -0.67 -17.43 5.55
CA LEU A 116 0.29 -16.33 5.46
C LEU A 116 0.24 -15.51 6.74
N SER A 117 1.39 -15.30 7.39
CA SER A 117 1.51 -14.48 8.59
C SER A 117 2.43 -13.29 8.31
N PHE A 118 1.95 -12.07 8.58
CA PHE A 118 2.57 -10.80 8.22
C PHE A 118 3.14 -10.12 9.45
N PHE A 119 4.41 -9.75 9.39
CA PHE A 119 5.14 -9.09 10.45
C PHE A 119 5.86 -7.87 9.91
N ALA A 120 5.83 -6.76 10.65
CA ALA A 120 6.58 -5.56 10.32
C ALA A 120 6.98 -4.78 11.57
N ALA A 121 8.00 -3.96 11.45
CA ALA A 121 8.40 -2.97 12.45
C ALA A 121 9.06 -1.77 11.76
N ARG A 122 9.10 -0.62 12.43
CA ARG A 122 9.91 0.51 11.95
C ARG A 122 11.38 0.15 12.03
N ALA A 123 12.14 0.56 11.01
CA ALA A 123 13.55 0.24 10.90
C ALA A 123 14.43 1.08 11.81
N ASP A 124 14.10 2.38 11.95
CA ASP A 124 14.94 3.38 12.58
C ASP A 124 14.13 4.39 13.39
N ASP A 125 14.83 5.16 14.25
CA ASP A 125 14.25 6.24 15.06
C ASP A 125 13.72 7.42 14.22
N ASP A 126 14.19 7.56 12.96
CA ASP A 126 13.72 8.60 12.03
C ASP A 126 12.42 8.24 11.31
N GLY A 127 11.93 7.01 11.52
CA GLY A 127 10.62 6.56 11.03
C GLY A 127 10.54 6.33 9.52
N SER A 128 11.67 6.41 8.80
CA SER A 128 11.70 6.39 7.34
C SER A 128 11.71 5.00 6.70
N GLY A 129 12.00 3.95 7.45
CA GLY A 129 12.07 2.59 6.93
C GLY A 129 11.14 1.62 7.64
N MET A 130 10.76 0.57 6.93
CA MET A 130 10.04 -0.57 7.49
C MET A 130 10.81 -1.85 7.27
N LEU A 131 10.78 -2.71 8.26
CA LEU A 131 11.31 -4.08 8.21
C LEU A 131 10.12 -5.03 8.11
N ALA A 132 10.19 -6.05 7.27
CA ALA A 132 9.10 -6.99 7.10
C ALA A 132 9.55 -8.45 7.03
N ARG A 133 8.63 -9.34 7.40
CA ARG A 133 8.67 -10.78 7.14
C ARG A 133 7.27 -11.29 6.88
N VAL A 134 7.16 -12.18 5.90
CA VAL A 134 5.95 -12.96 5.69
C VAL A 134 6.32 -14.43 5.81
N ILE A 135 5.57 -15.17 6.63
CA ILE A 135 5.75 -16.61 6.82
C ILE A 135 4.59 -17.32 6.14
N HIS A 136 4.88 -18.21 5.20
CA HIS A 136 3.92 -19.15 4.65
C HIS A 136 4.03 -20.48 5.39
N SER A 137 2.98 -20.85 6.09
CA SER A 137 2.83 -22.19 6.69
C SER A 137 1.99 -23.05 5.74
N PRO A 138 2.57 -24.11 5.13
CA PRO A 138 1.84 -24.99 4.21
C PRO A 138 0.63 -25.68 4.88
N PRO A 139 -0.33 -26.16 4.09
CA PRO A 139 -1.49 -26.88 4.64
C PRO A 139 -1.07 -28.12 5.43
N GLY A 140 -1.79 -28.40 6.52
CA GLY A 140 -1.47 -29.53 7.40
C GLY A 140 -0.32 -29.28 8.39
N THR A 141 0.33 -28.11 8.32
CA THR A 141 1.31 -27.72 9.34
C THR A 141 0.62 -27.58 10.70
N ALA A 142 1.16 -28.23 11.71
CA ALA A 142 0.70 -28.02 13.09
C ALA A 142 0.99 -26.57 13.48
N LEU A 143 -0.01 -25.87 13.98
CA LEU A 143 0.09 -24.46 14.37
C LEU A 143 -0.29 -24.33 15.86
N ARG A 144 0.27 -23.30 16.51
CA ARG A 144 -0.13 -22.90 17.86
C ARG A 144 -0.05 -21.38 18.02
N PRO A 145 -0.89 -20.79 18.87
CA PRO A 145 -0.73 -19.40 19.28
C PRO A 145 0.68 -19.18 19.86
N THR A 146 1.38 -18.20 19.29
CA THR A 146 2.78 -17.89 19.67
C THR A 146 2.85 -16.45 20.15
N PRO A 147 2.87 -16.21 21.48
CA PRO A 147 2.93 -14.86 22.03
C PRO A 147 4.22 -14.13 21.62
N PRO A 148 4.17 -12.83 21.34
CA PRO A 148 5.35 -12.04 21.05
C PRO A 148 6.26 -11.92 22.29
N PRO A 149 7.57 -11.69 22.08
CA PRO A 149 8.50 -11.31 23.14
C PRO A 149 8.04 -10.04 23.88
N SER A 150 8.58 -9.83 25.08
CA SER A 150 8.33 -8.60 25.84
C SER A 150 8.83 -7.38 25.06
N GLY A 151 8.05 -6.31 25.07
CA GLY A 151 8.39 -5.04 24.38
C GLY A 151 8.01 -4.98 22.90
N VAL A 152 7.51 -6.06 22.32
CA VAL A 152 6.96 -6.04 20.95
C VAL A 152 5.54 -5.48 21.00
N GLU A 153 5.28 -4.51 20.13
CA GLU A 153 3.96 -3.89 19.99
C GLU A 153 2.89 -4.92 19.60
N ARG A 154 1.70 -4.76 20.15
CA ARG A 154 0.55 -5.63 19.91
C ARG A 154 -0.65 -4.81 19.50
N PHE A 155 -1.40 -5.34 18.55
CA PHE A 155 -2.66 -4.77 18.10
C PHE A 155 -3.83 -5.62 18.60
N ASN A 156 -5.01 -5.01 18.75
CA ASN A 156 -6.20 -5.74 19.14
C ASN A 156 -6.57 -6.80 18.11
N PRO A 157 -6.98 -8.01 18.52
CA PRO A 157 -7.40 -9.05 17.61
C PRO A 157 -8.74 -8.70 16.94
N VAL A 158 -8.76 -8.75 15.62
CA VAL A 158 -9.93 -8.49 14.79
C VAL A 158 -10.07 -9.63 13.78
N GLY A 159 -11.24 -10.24 13.68
CA GLY A 159 -11.58 -11.14 12.58
C GLY A 159 -11.70 -10.35 11.28
N ALA A 160 -11.61 -11.04 10.16
CA ALA A 160 -11.76 -10.39 8.88
C ALA A 160 -12.72 -11.16 7.97
N ARG A 161 -13.60 -10.42 7.31
CA ARG A 161 -14.33 -10.88 6.15
C ARG A 161 -13.80 -10.19 4.90
N PHE A 162 -13.86 -10.88 3.79
CA PHE A 162 -13.40 -10.39 2.51
C PHE A 162 -14.58 -10.08 1.59
N GLU A 163 -14.44 -9.01 0.81
CA GLU A 163 -15.33 -8.70 -0.30
C GLU A 163 -14.51 -8.64 -1.59
N HIS A 164 -14.97 -9.38 -2.62
CA HIS A 164 -14.34 -9.33 -3.94
C HIS A 164 -14.54 -7.97 -4.58
N GLY A 165 -13.49 -7.47 -5.23
CA GLY A 165 -13.53 -6.23 -5.97
C GLY A 165 -12.45 -6.14 -7.04
N LEU A 166 -12.49 -5.02 -7.73
CA LEU A 166 -11.47 -4.58 -8.67
C LEU A 166 -10.78 -3.36 -8.07
N SER A 167 -9.48 -3.34 -8.14
CA SER A 167 -8.65 -2.19 -7.82
C SER A 167 -8.08 -1.58 -9.09
N PHE A 168 -7.78 -0.31 -9.04
CA PHE A 168 -7.34 0.48 -10.20
C PHE A 168 -6.04 1.19 -9.89
N PRO A 169 -5.27 1.56 -10.95
CA PRO A 169 -4.11 2.42 -10.78
C PRO A 169 -4.46 3.70 -10.05
N ASP A 170 -3.49 4.23 -9.35
CA ASP A 170 -3.57 5.47 -8.60
C ASP A 170 -3.69 6.71 -9.51
N HIS A 171 -4.02 7.86 -8.89
CA HIS A 171 -4.15 9.15 -9.55
C HIS A 171 -2.87 9.59 -10.28
N ASP A 172 -1.68 9.18 -9.82
CA ASP A 172 -0.39 9.47 -10.44
C ASP A 172 -0.07 8.56 -11.66
N ASP A 173 -0.88 7.56 -11.93
CA ASP A 173 -0.70 6.73 -13.12
C ASP A 173 -1.00 7.55 -14.39
N ALA A 174 -0.17 7.37 -15.41
CA ALA A 174 -0.31 8.08 -16.68
C ALA A 174 -1.70 7.91 -17.29
N LEU A 175 -2.37 6.78 -17.07
CA LEU A 175 -3.74 6.52 -17.51
C LEU A 175 -4.73 7.53 -16.94
N MET A 176 -4.59 7.91 -15.66
CA MET A 176 -5.52 8.86 -15.05
C MET A 176 -5.39 10.24 -15.68
N GLY A 177 -4.16 10.71 -15.91
CA GLY A 177 -3.92 11.95 -16.65
C GLY A 177 -4.39 11.90 -18.11
N GLU A 178 -4.35 10.74 -18.77
CA GLU A 178 -4.92 10.57 -20.11
C GLU A 178 -6.45 10.66 -20.10
N ILE A 179 -7.11 10.08 -19.09
CA ILE A 179 -8.56 10.14 -18.90
C ILE A 179 -8.97 11.58 -18.65
N GLU A 180 -8.30 12.30 -17.76
CA GLU A 180 -8.56 13.70 -17.46
C GLU A 180 -8.47 14.58 -18.72
N ARG A 181 -7.39 14.47 -19.49
CA ARG A 181 -7.22 15.22 -20.73
C ARG A 181 -8.25 14.89 -21.80
N ALA A 182 -8.75 13.64 -21.84
CA ALA A 182 -9.72 13.22 -22.82
C ALA A 182 -11.16 13.68 -22.53
N TRP A 183 -11.48 13.91 -21.26
CA TRP A 183 -12.82 14.34 -20.80
C TRP A 183 -12.70 15.47 -19.76
N PRO A 184 -12.23 16.66 -20.17
CA PRO A 184 -11.90 17.76 -19.25
C PRO A 184 -13.11 18.31 -18.46
N GLU A 185 -14.34 18.10 -18.96
CA GLU A 185 -15.59 18.56 -18.30
C GLU A 185 -16.19 17.51 -17.34
N ALA A 186 -15.59 16.32 -17.23
CA ALA A 186 -16.08 15.26 -16.37
C ALA A 186 -15.59 15.46 -14.93
N ASP A 187 -16.30 14.87 -13.96
CA ASP A 187 -15.92 14.93 -12.54
C ASP A 187 -14.85 13.90 -12.19
N HIS A 188 -13.57 14.28 -12.42
CA HIS A 188 -12.42 13.43 -12.16
C HIS A 188 -12.24 13.12 -10.69
N LEU A 189 -12.54 14.07 -9.79
CA LEU A 189 -12.44 13.82 -8.36
C LEU A 189 -13.44 12.76 -7.91
N ALA A 190 -14.69 12.83 -8.37
CA ALA A 190 -15.68 11.81 -8.06
C ALA A 190 -15.33 10.45 -8.66
N LEU A 191 -14.69 10.42 -9.85
CA LEU A 191 -14.17 9.19 -10.44
C LEU A 191 -13.09 8.59 -9.54
N LEU A 192 -12.06 9.35 -9.18
CA LEU A 192 -10.96 8.88 -8.33
C LEU A 192 -11.45 8.35 -6.97
N LEU A 193 -12.31 9.11 -6.29
CA LEU A 193 -12.91 8.69 -5.02
C LEU A 193 -13.76 7.43 -5.17
N GLY A 194 -14.43 7.26 -6.31
CA GLY A 194 -15.25 6.09 -6.60
C GLY A 194 -14.43 4.83 -6.96
N LEU A 195 -13.22 4.99 -7.49
CA LEU A 195 -12.28 3.90 -7.78
C LEU A 195 -11.51 3.43 -6.55
N GLY A 196 -11.53 4.21 -5.46
CA GLY A 196 -10.85 3.89 -4.21
C GLY A 196 -11.46 2.69 -3.47
N PRO A 197 -10.81 2.22 -2.39
CA PRO A 197 -11.30 1.11 -1.59
C PRO A 197 -12.70 1.43 -1.01
N PRO A 198 -13.51 0.39 -0.75
CA PRO A 198 -14.82 0.60 -0.17
C PRO A 198 -14.70 1.19 1.25
N ALA A 199 -15.64 2.08 1.59
CA ALA A 199 -15.66 2.73 2.90
C ALA A 199 -15.78 1.70 4.03
N GLY A 200 -14.94 1.86 5.05
CA GLY A 200 -14.90 0.96 6.21
C GLY A 200 -14.05 -0.29 6.00
N ALA A 201 -13.43 -0.47 4.83
CA ALA A 201 -12.38 -1.46 4.69
C ALA A 201 -11.20 -1.11 5.60
N ILE A 202 -10.62 -2.11 6.25
CA ILE A 202 -9.41 -2.01 7.08
C ILE A 202 -8.16 -2.43 6.33
N GLY A 203 -8.29 -2.75 5.05
CA GLY A 203 -7.18 -3.15 4.19
C GLY A 203 -7.63 -3.78 2.89
N GLN A 204 -6.66 -4.26 2.13
CA GLN A 204 -6.86 -4.91 0.83
C GLN A 204 -5.82 -6.00 0.61
N LEU A 205 -6.25 -7.17 0.15
CA LEU A 205 -5.38 -8.27 -0.26
C LEU A 205 -5.27 -8.27 -1.79
N LEU A 206 -4.05 -8.20 -2.31
CA LEU A 206 -3.69 -8.05 -3.72
C LEU A 206 -4.28 -6.81 -4.41
N GLY A 207 -4.13 -6.73 -5.73
CA GLY A 207 -4.57 -5.61 -6.53
C GLY A 207 -3.55 -4.47 -6.60
N HIS A 208 -4.02 -3.30 -7.00
CA HIS A 208 -3.22 -2.08 -6.96
C HIS A 208 -3.17 -1.54 -5.53
N ALA A 209 -2.01 -1.12 -5.07
CA ALA A 209 -1.91 -0.31 -3.87
C ALA A 209 -2.58 1.05 -4.13
N GLN A 210 -3.30 1.55 -3.14
CA GLN A 210 -3.76 2.93 -3.16
C GLN A 210 -2.57 3.80 -2.74
N TRP A 211 -1.94 4.41 -3.71
CA TRP A 211 -0.68 5.10 -3.52
C TRP A 211 -0.88 6.47 -2.88
N HIS A 212 -0.05 6.78 -1.92
CA HIS A 212 0.35 8.15 -1.64
C HIS A 212 1.59 8.46 -2.48
N GLU A 213 1.80 9.71 -2.86
CA GLU A 213 2.88 10.16 -3.75
C GLU A 213 4.25 9.54 -3.43
N ASP A 214 4.53 9.31 -2.14
CA ASP A 214 5.82 8.83 -1.68
C ASP A 214 6.03 7.31 -1.81
N LEU A 215 4.96 6.50 -1.94
CA LEU A 215 5.08 5.03 -1.95
C LEU A 215 5.89 4.50 -3.13
N ARG A 216 5.64 5.05 -4.31
CA ARG A 216 6.36 4.65 -5.53
C ARG A 216 7.84 4.99 -5.40
N GLU A 217 8.16 6.14 -4.86
CA GLU A 217 9.54 6.58 -4.61
C GLU A 217 10.23 5.70 -3.57
N GLU A 218 9.55 5.34 -2.48
CA GLU A 218 10.06 4.39 -1.49
C GLU A 218 10.38 3.03 -2.13
N LEU A 219 9.49 2.51 -2.95
CA LEU A 219 9.73 1.25 -3.63
C LEU A 219 10.93 1.34 -4.58
N HIS A 220 11.13 2.48 -5.26
CA HIS A 220 12.33 2.74 -6.06
C HIS A 220 13.59 2.70 -5.19
N PHE A 221 13.58 3.35 -4.02
CA PHE A 221 14.73 3.34 -3.12
C PHE A 221 15.03 1.96 -2.53
N HIS A 222 14.00 1.17 -2.23
CA HIS A 222 14.19 -0.23 -1.84
C HIS A 222 14.85 -1.04 -2.94
N MET A 223 14.44 -0.87 -4.19
CA MET A 223 15.02 -1.59 -5.32
C MET A 223 16.49 -1.30 -5.56
N ILE A 224 16.92 -0.06 -5.34
CA ILE A 224 18.33 0.33 -5.49
C ILE A 224 19.15 0.09 -4.21
N GLY A 225 18.58 -0.57 -3.20
CA GLY A 225 19.25 -0.86 -1.93
C GLY A 225 19.53 0.38 -1.07
N ARG A 226 18.71 1.43 -1.21
CA ARG A 226 18.81 2.69 -0.48
C ARG A 226 17.51 3.06 0.23
N PRO A 227 16.91 2.17 1.04
CA PRO A 227 15.67 2.47 1.75
C PRO A 227 15.83 3.69 2.67
N GLY A 228 14.74 4.41 2.90
CA GLY A 228 14.72 5.55 3.81
C GLY A 228 15.36 6.83 3.27
N LYS A 229 15.67 6.92 1.97
CA LYS A 229 16.17 8.14 1.33
C LYS A 229 15.06 9.01 0.72
N GLN A 230 13.88 9.03 1.35
CA GLN A 230 12.69 9.80 0.94
C GLN A 230 12.97 11.27 0.66
N ALA A 231 13.95 11.85 1.33
CA ALA A 231 14.37 13.23 1.08
C ALA A 231 15.00 13.43 -0.32
N LEU A 232 15.42 12.36 -0.98
CA LEU A 232 15.95 12.40 -2.35
C LEU A 232 14.83 11.99 -3.31
N ARG A 233 13.92 12.90 -3.61
CA ARG A 233 12.88 12.67 -4.60
C ARG A 233 13.46 12.17 -5.92
N LEU A 234 12.69 11.40 -6.67
CA LEU A 234 13.08 11.00 -8.02
C LEU A 234 12.96 12.17 -8.99
N TRP A 235 13.83 13.14 -8.85
CA TRP A 235 13.84 14.34 -9.69
C TRP A 235 13.83 14.00 -11.17
N LYS A 236 12.93 14.61 -11.91
CA LYS A 236 12.74 14.35 -13.34
C LYS A 236 13.94 14.78 -14.16
N SER A 237 14.63 15.84 -13.72
CA SER A 237 15.81 16.35 -14.37
C SER A 237 16.86 16.81 -13.36
N TRP A 238 18.10 16.95 -13.83
CA TRP A 238 19.18 17.58 -13.05
C TRP A 238 18.86 19.04 -12.71
N GLU A 239 18.16 19.72 -13.60
CA GLU A 239 17.76 21.12 -13.43
C GLU A 239 16.76 21.27 -12.28
N ASP A 240 15.77 20.37 -12.17
CA ASP A 240 14.83 20.33 -11.05
C ASP A 240 15.57 20.10 -9.72
N TRP A 241 16.57 19.22 -9.70
CA TRP A 241 17.39 18.95 -8.52
C TRP A 241 18.20 20.19 -8.10
N GLU A 242 18.86 20.88 -9.04
CA GLU A 242 19.61 22.11 -8.78
C GLU A 242 18.69 23.24 -8.28
N GLU A 243 17.46 23.34 -8.80
CA GLU A 243 16.49 24.33 -8.32
C GLU A 243 16.03 23.99 -6.90
N ALA A 244 15.73 22.72 -6.61
CA ALA A 244 15.35 22.27 -5.27
C ALA A 244 16.45 22.61 -4.25
N LYS A 245 17.73 22.31 -4.56
CA LYS A 245 18.84 22.68 -3.70
C LYS A 245 18.92 24.19 -3.44
N ARG A 246 18.64 25.01 -4.46
CA ARG A 246 18.61 26.48 -4.32
C ARG A 246 17.47 26.95 -3.43
N ILE A 247 16.30 26.36 -3.55
CA ILE A 247 15.14 26.69 -2.72
C ILE A 247 15.42 26.30 -1.27
N GLU A 248 15.87 25.08 -1.02
CA GLU A 248 16.15 24.58 0.33
C GLU A 248 17.29 25.32 1.01
N SER A 249 18.33 25.68 0.27
CA SER A 249 19.43 26.49 0.83
C SER A 249 18.98 27.88 1.31
N ARG A 250 17.94 28.46 0.69
CA ARG A 250 17.32 29.71 1.15
C ARG A 250 16.45 29.51 2.39
N MET A 251 15.84 28.32 2.54
CA MET A 251 15.00 27.98 3.69
C MET A 251 15.83 27.50 4.89
N ALA A 252 17.06 27.03 4.68
CA ALA A 252 17.97 26.52 5.70
C ALA A 252 18.43 27.55 6.75
N GLY A 253 18.12 28.83 6.57
CA GLY A 253 18.26 29.84 7.62
C GLY A 253 17.45 29.58 8.90
N GLY A 254 16.57 28.56 8.89
CA GLY A 254 15.72 28.13 10.00
C GLY A 254 16.17 26.87 10.75
N GLY A 255 17.27 26.24 10.40
CA GLY A 255 17.93 25.22 11.23
C GLY A 255 17.37 23.77 11.16
N ILE A 256 16.47 23.46 10.24
CA ILE A 256 15.80 22.12 10.19
C ILE A 256 16.34 21.21 9.07
N TYR A 257 17.06 21.74 8.08
CA TYR A 257 17.45 20.94 6.91
C TYR A 257 18.94 20.56 6.92
N ARG A 258 19.21 19.27 6.70
CA ARG A 258 20.55 18.77 6.45
C ARG A 258 21.00 19.26 5.07
N PRO A 259 22.18 19.90 4.96
CA PRO A 259 22.70 20.31 3.66
C PRO A 259 22.97 19.07 2.78
N TRP A 260 22.60 19.17 1.51
CA TRP A 260 22.88 18.17 0.50
C TRP A 260 24.38 17.98 0.28
N SER A 261 24.79 16.74 0.14
CA SER A 261 26.20 16.36 -0.04
C SER A 261 26.51 16.02 -1.50
N ALA A 262 27.79 15.96 -1.85
CA ALA A 262 28.22 15.47 -3.16
C ALA A 262 27.75 14.01 -3.41
N ALA A 263 27.63 13.20 -2.37
CA ALA A 263 27.09 11.84 -2.49
C ALA A 263 25.61 11.82 -2.86
N ASP A 264 24.83 12.83 -2.44
CA ASP A 264 23.44 12.97 -2.85
C ASP A 264 23.36 13.39 -4.33
N ASP A 265 24.22 14.29 -4.77
CA ASP A 265 24.35 14.66 -6.19
C ASP A 265 24.69 13.46 -7.07
N ASP A 266 25.63 12.63 -6.64
CA ASP A 266 26.03 11.42 -7.37
C ASP A 266 24.89 10.39 -7.42
N LEU A 267 24.13 10.24 -6.33
CA LEU A 267 22.95 9.36 -6.29
C LEU A 267 21.85 9.86 -7.24
N VAL A 268 21.55 11.15 -7.26
CA VAL A 268 20.55 11.73 -8.17
C VAL A 268 20.95 11.52 -9.63
N ARG A 269 22.22 11.74 -9.99
CA ARG A 269 22.73 11.46 -11.36
C ARG A 269 22.60 10.00 -11.72
N TRP A 270 22.93 9.12 -10.78
CA TRP A 270 22.80 7.69 -10.99
C TRP A 270 21.32 7.29 -11.21
N ILE A 271 20.39 7.77 -10.37
CA ILE A 271 18.96 7.55 -10.51
C ILE A 271 18.47 8.00 -11.89
N GLN A 272 18.84 9.21 -12.32
CA GLN A 272 18.44 9.73 -13.63
C GLN A 272 18.96 8.88 -14.79
N SER A 273 20.20 8.40 -14.70
CA SER A 273 20.79 7.55 -15.74
C SER A 273 20.18 6.12 -15.79
N HIS A 274 19.60 5.64 -14.67
CA HIS A 274 18.99 4.31 -14.57
C HIS A 274 17.46 4.34 -14.44
N ARG A 275 16.84 5.50 -14.71
CA ARG A 275 15.41 5.72 -14.49
C ARG A 275 14.52 4.68 -15.14
N VAL A 276 14.81 4.32 -16.39
CA VAL A 276 14.03 3.32 -17.13
C VAL A 276 14.10 1.95 -16.47
N GLU A 277 15.25 1.55 -15.98
CA GLU A 277 15.44 0.27 -15.28
C GLU A 277 14.73 0.27 -13.93
N ILE A 278 14.82 1.39 -13.19
CA ILE A 278 14.16 1.56 -11.89
C ILE A 278 12.64 1.50 -12.07
N ASP A 279 12.08 2.24 -13.04
CA ASP A 279 10.64 2.26 -13.31
C ASP A 279 10.12 0.88 -13.75
N ALA A 280 10.86 0.18 -14.61
CA ALA A 280 10.53 -1.17 -15.02
C ALA A 280 10.60 -2.15 -13.84
N GLY A 281 11.58 -1.99 -12.98
CA GLY A 281 11.73 -2.76 -11.77
C GLY A 281 10.53 -2.59 -10.84
N VAL A 282 10.14 -1.34 -10.52
CA VAL A 282 8.98 -1.04 -9.67
C VAL A 282 7.69 -1.62 -10.26
N ALA A 283 7.52 -1.54 -11.58
CA ALA A 283 6.35 -2.12 -12.26
C ALA A 283 6.26 -3.66 -12.10
N SER A 284 7.37 -4.32 -11.78
CA SER A 284 7.40 -5.75 -11.51
C SER A 284 6.90 -6.15 -10.11
N TRP A 285 6.78 -5.21 -9.19
CA TRP A 285 6.30 -5.47 -7.83
C TRP A 285 4.78 -5.55 -7.77
N ARG A 286 4.29 -6.30 -6.79
CA ARG A 286 2.86 -6.47 -6.51
C ARG A 286 2.58 -6.12 -5.07
N SER A 287 1.47 -5.43 -4.84
CA SER A 287 0.89 -5.29 -3.50
C SER A 287 0.36 -6.65 -3.07
N LEU A 288 0.83 -7.15 -1.94
CA LEU A 288 0.38 -8.40 -1.35
C LEU A 288 -0.73 -8.15 -0.33
N LEU A 289 -0.50 -7.20 0.57
CA LEU A 289 -1.46 -6.82 1.60
C LEU A 289 -1.27 -5.34 1.94
N THR A 290 -2.37 -4.62 2.00
CA THR A 290 -2.45 -3.28 2.60
C THR A 290 -3.23 -3.39 3.90
N ILE A 291 -2.77 -2.75 4.97
CA ILE A 291 -3.48 -2.63 6.25
C ILE A 291 -3.58 -1.16 6.59
N GLU A 292 -4.82 -0.66 6.63
CA GLU A 292 -5.12 0.73 6.97
C GLU A 292 -5.04 0.98 8.46
N SER A 293 -4.69 2.20 8.85
CA SER A 293 -4.92 2.67 10.23
C SER A 293 -6.38 2.48 10.59
N ASN A 294 -6.67 1.80 11.69
CA ASN A 294 -8.04 1.54 12.08
C ASN A 294 -8.19 1.36 13.59
N GLN A 295 -9.31 1.84 14.12
CA GLN A 295 -9.61 1.79 15.53
C GLN A 295 -9.87 0.35 16.04
N ALA A 296 -10.33 -0.55 15.18
CA ALA A 296 -10.64 -1.92 15.60
C ALA A 296 -9.40 -2.66 16.08
N MET A 297 -8.28 -2.50 15.38
CA MET A 297 -6.97 -3.05 15.77
C MET A 297 -6.22 -2.20 16.80
N ASP A 298 -6.67 -0.97 17.06
CA ASP A 298 -5.87 0.07 17.73
C ASP A 298 -4.55 0.32 16.97
N LEU A 299 -4.62 0.30 15.65
CA LEU A 299 -3.47 0.47 14.76
C LEU A 299 -3.48 1.88 14.18
N TRP A 300 -2.45 2.64 14.49
CA TRP A 300 -2.25 3.99 13.96
C TRP A 300 -0.87 4.11 13.31
N ILE A 301 -0.88 4.38 12.02
CA ILE A 301 0.32 4.48 11.19
C ILE A 301 0.43 5.92 10.71
N ASN A 302 1.46 6.63 11.16
CA ASN A 302 1.66 8.05 10.87
C ASN A 302 0.36 8.84 11.12
N ASP A 303 -0.04 9.74 10.21
CA ASP A 303 -1.26 10.52 10.30
C ASP A 303 -2.47 9.82 9.64
N ALA A 304 -2.83 8.62 10.13
CA ALA A 304 -3.90 7.77 9.62
C ALA A 304 -3.62 7.15 8.23
N ASN A 305 -2.41 6.72 8.00
CA ASN A 305 -1.94 6.06 6.80
C ASN A 305 -2.04 4.52 6.88
N ALA A 306 -1.37 3.79 5.98
CA ALA A 306 -1.38 2.33 5.88
C ALA A 306 0.02 1.72 5.90
N ILE A 307 0.10 0.43 6.20
CA ILE A 307 1.26 -0.42 5.90
C ILE A 307 0.97 -1.19 4.61
N TYR A 308 1.91 -1.16 3.70
CA TYR A 308 1.86 -1.85 2.42
C TYR A 308 2.94 -2.93 2.37
N PHE A 309 2.54 -4.17 2.15
CA PHE A 309 3.44 -5.28 1.91
C PHE A 309 3.55 -5.54 0.42
N PHE A 310 4.77 -5.45 -0.11
CA PHE A 310 5.07 -5.66 -1.52
C PHE A 310 6.05 -6.80 -1.72
N LEU A 311 5.98 -7.45 -2.89
CA LEU A 311 6.99 -8.40 -3.33
C LEU A 311 7.06 -8.43 -4.86
N PRO A 312 8.19 -8.90 -5.44
CA PRO A 312 8.29 -9.10 -6.87
C PRO A 312 7.23 -10.10 -7.38
N ALA A 313 6.61 -9.81 -8.53
CA ALA A 313 5.62 -10.69 -9.14
C ALA A 313 6.16 -12.11 -9.39
N ALA A 314 7.44 -12.22 -9.75
CA ALA A 314 8.08 -13.51 -9.96
C ALA A 314 8.20 -14.33 -8.66
N ASP A 315 8.36 -13.68 -7.51
CA ASP A 315 8.43 -14.35 -6.21
C ASP A 315 7.04 -14.78 -5.76
N LEU A 316 6.04 -13.92 -5.97
CA LEU A 316 4.64 -14.26 -5.72
C LEU A 316 4.21 -15.51 -6.51
N ALA A 317 4.55 -15.58 -7.80
CA ALA A 317 4.25 -16.72 -8.66
C ALA A 317 4.89 -18.04 -8.20
N ARG A 318 5.99 -17.95 -7.42
CA ARG A 318 6.68 -19.12 -6.82
C ARG A 318 6.29 -19.38 -5.37
N ALA A 319 5.37 -18.57 -4.82
CA ALA A 319 5.05 -18.56 -3.38
C ALA A 319 6.30 -18.33 -2.50
N ASP A 320 7.26 -17.56 -2.98
CA ASP A 320 8.46 -17.17 -2.26
C ASP A 320 8.25 -15.79 -1.62
N PHE A 321 8.12 -15.74 -0.32
CA PHE A 321 7.88 -14.54 0.45
C PHE A 321 9.15 -13.97 1.12
N SER A 322 10.33 -14.47 0.75
CA SER A 322 11.61 -14.07 1.37
C SER A 322 11.98 -12.62 1.09
N ASN A 323 11.54 -12.07 -0.06
CA ASN A 323 11.85 -10.71 -0.52
C ASN A 323 10.72 -9.70 -0.25
N VAL A 324 9.79 -10.03 0.65
CA VAL A 324 8.72 -9.06 1.00
C VAL A 324 9.33 -7.82 1.64
N GLN A 325 8.89 -6.67 1.16
CA GLN A 325 9.17 -5.36 1.72
C GLN A 325 7.90 -4.77 2.33
N ALA A 326 8.04 -4.04 3.43
CA ALA A 326 6.95 -3.21 3.93
C ALA A 326 7.30 -1.74 3.78
N ILE A 327 6.28 -0.95 3.46
CA ILE A 327 6.41 0.48 3.26
C ILE A 327 5.24 1.16 3.98
N THR A 328 5.48 2.32 4.59
CA THR A 328 4.44 3.22 5.04
C THR A 328 4.53 4.51 4.26
N ALA A 329 3.41 5.10 3.89
CA ALA A 329 3.41 6.46 3.37
C ALA A 329 3.33 7.47 4.52
N GLN A 330 3.85 8.66 4.27
CA GLN A 330 3.66 9.83 5.12
C GLN A 330 2.72 10.79 4.39
N SER A 331 1.66 11.23 5.04
CA SER A 331 0.71 12.20 4.46
C SER A 331 1.18 13.63 4.67
#